data_b26845f8809101c67a98437d6579c969
#
_entry.id   b26845f8809101c67a98437d6579c969
#
_cell.length_a   1.000
_cell.length_b   1.000
_cell.length_c   1.000
_cell.angle_alpha   90.00
_cell.angle_beta   90.00
_cell.angle_gamma   90.00
#
_symmetry.space_group_name_H-M   'P 1'
#
loop_
_entity.id
_entity.type
_entity.pdbx_description
1 polymer ?
#
loop_
_entity_poly.entity_id
_entity_poly.type
_entity_poly.pdbx_seq_one_letter_code
_entity_poly.pdbx_strand_id
1 'polypeptide(L)'
;MAMADCLELAGTYGIAPARTPILFAGGTAALSHMIGAVEDDPELARADLAAAALGPSDAVICVSASGRTPYTLVVAEGAQAAGASVIGIANVVGSPLLERADIAIALETGAELVSGSTRMAAGSAQKIALNMISTQIGLLLGHVHDGYMVNLTADNTKLRARATGMVAAIAGTPPEVAARALDLADGAVKPAVLIATGASPELAQDLLAASGGHLAAALDRLKLKLEAAKAQSI
;
A
#
# COMPACT_ATOMS: atom_id res chain seq x y z
N MET A 1 13.44 1.15 -6.84
CA MET A 1 12.51 2.03 -6.10
C MET A 1 11.17 1.34 -5.88
N ALA A 2 10.42 0.99 -6.93
CA ALA A 2 9.09 0.35 -6.82
C ALA A 2 9.08 -0.90 -5.94
N MET A 3 10.03 -1.81 -6.10
CA MET A 3 10.14 -3.01 -5.27
C MET A 3 10.27 -2.68 -3.77
N ALA A 4 11.12 -1.71 -3.40
CA ALA A 4 11.30 -1.34 -2.00
C ALA A 4 10.01 -0.80 -1.37
N ASP A 5 9.24 0.00 -2.13
CA ASP A 5 7.95 0.51 -1.67
C ASP A 5 6.89 -0.59 -1.58
N CYS A 6 6.84 -1.46 -2.59
CA CYS A 6 5.90 -2.57 -2.65
C CYS A 6 6.07 -3.57 -1.49
N LEU A 7 7.31 -3.92 -1.14
CA LEU A 7 7.62 -4.83 -0.04
C LEU A 7 7.19 -4.28 1.34
N GLU A 8 7.13 -2.96 1.50
CA GLU A 8 6.65 -2.33 2.74
C GLU A 8 5.12 -2.38 2.91
N LEU A 9 4.35 -2.62 1.82
CA LEU A 9 2.88 -2.62 1.88
C LEU A 9 2.33 -3.67 2.84
N ALA A 10 2.96 -4.84 2.92
CA ALA A 10 2.54 -5.91 3.83
C ALA A 10 2.75 -5.51 5.29
N GLY A 11 3.94 -5.01 5.63
CA GLY A 11 4.28 -4.62 7.01
C GLY A 11 3.61 -3.32 7.46
N THR A 12 3.41 -2.38 6.55
CA THR A 12 2.86 -1.05 6.87
C THR A 12 1.34 -1.02 6.85
N TYR A 13 0.73 -1.64 5.84
CA TYR A 13 -0.71 -1.55 5.62
C TYR A 13 -1.43 -2.89 5.72
N GLY A 14 -0.73 -4.00 5.99
CA GLY A 14 -1.33 -5.34 6.07
C GLY A 14 -1.90 -5.81 4.72
N ILE A 15 -1.34 -5.35 3.60
CA ILE A 15 -1.73 -5.80 2.26
C ILE A 15 -1.00 -7.10 1.96
N ALA A 16 -1.74 -8.17 1.68
CA ALA A 16 -1.14 -9.48 1.43
C ALA A 16 -0.18 -9.44 0.22
N PRO A 17 1.05 -9.98 0.32
CA PRO A 17 2.04 -9.96 -0.78
C PRO A 17 1.53 -10.55 -2.08
N ALA A 18 0.64 -11.54 -2.02
CA ALA A 18 0.01 -12.13 -3.20
C ALA A 18 -0.85 -11.13 -4.01
N ARG A 19 -1.25 -10.01 -3.41
CA ARG A 19 -2.00 -8.93 -4.08
C ARG A 19 -1.12 -7.87 -4.72
N THR A 20 0.18 -7.94 -4.51
CA THR A 20 1.16 -6.95 -4.97
C THR A 20 2.37 -7.65 -5.61
N PRO A 21 2.17 -8.45 -6.67
CA PRO A 21 3.27 -9.07 -7.38
C PRO A 21 4.18 -8.01 -8.00
N ILE A 22 5.47 -8.30 -8.03
CA ILE A 22 6.50 -7.39 -8.57
C ILE A 22 7.07 -8.01 -9.83
N LEU A 23 6.90 -7.33 -10.96
CA LEU A 23 7.58 -7.65 -12.21
C LEU A 23 8.88 -6.83 -12.26
N PHE A 24 10.01 -7.50 -12.36
CA PHE A 24 11.31 -6.88 -12.35
C PHE A 24 12.25 -7.56 -13.34
N ALA A 25 12.75 -6.81 -14.31
CA ALA A 25 13.62 -7.34 -15.36
C ALA A 25 14.81 -8.13 -14.78
N GLY A 26 14.91 -9.42 -15.14
CA GLY A 26 15.91 -10.33 -14.59
C GLY A 26 15.59 -10.92 -13.22
N GLY A 27 14.42 -10.60 -12.64
CA GLY A 27 13.93 -11.19 -11.39
C GLY A 27 14.91 -11.05 -10.22
N THR A 28 14.90 -12.01 -9.31
CA THR A 28 15.75 -12.00 -8.10
C THR A 28 17.25 -12.08 -8.40
N ALA A 29 17.67 -12.66 -9.53
CA ALA A 29 19.07 -12.75 -9.93
C ALA A 29 19.65 -11.36 -10.21
N ALA A 30 18.89 -10.47 -10.83
CA ALA A 30 19.31 -9.11 -11.14
C ALA A 30 19.44 -8.20 -9.89
N LEU A 31 18.91 -8.61 -8.74
CA LEU A 31 19.10 -7.92 -7.46
C LEU A 31 20.49 -8.16 -6.87
N SER A 32 21.08 -9.32 -7.14
CA SER A 32 22.38 -9.69 -6.61
C SER A 32 23.53 -9.35 -7.58
N HIS A 33 23.24 -9.38 -8.87
CA HIS A 33 24.22 -9.13 -9.92
C HIS A 33 23.58 -8.24 -11.00
N MET A 34 24.22 -7.09 -11.28
CA MET A 34 23.75 -6.20 -12.33
C MET A 34 23.86 -6.91 -13.69
N ILE A 35 22.72 -7.21 -14.31
CA ILE A 35 22.63 -7.84 -15.61
C ILE A 35 22.09 -6.78 -16.57
N GLY A 36 22.96 -6.17 -17.39
CA GLY A 36 22.59 -4.98 -18.18
C GLY A 36 21.61 -5.23 -19.33
N ALA A 37 21.53 -6.45 -19.83
CA ALA A 37 20.72 -6.75 -21.03
C ALA A 37 19.26 -7.10 -20.74
N VAL A 38 18.90 -7.39 -19.49
CA VAL A 38 17.57 -7.93 -19.16
C VAL A 38 16.44 -6.90 -19.29
N GLU A 39 16.74 -5.61 -19.14
CA GLU A 39 15.74 -4.54 -19.29
C GLU A 39 15.38 -4.28 -20.78
N ASP A 40 16.21 -4.75 -21.69
CA ASP A 40 16.01 -4.66 -23.14
C ASP A 40 15.36 -5.93 -23.74
N ASP A 41 15.07 -6.94 -22.91
CA ASP A 41 14.52 -8.21 -23.36
C ASP A 41 12.98 -8.24 -23.29
N PRO A 42 12.27 -8.16 -24.44
CA PRO A 42 10.82 -8.22 -24.48
C PRO A 42 10.24 -9.62 -24.19
N GLU A 43 10.99 -10.71 -24.45
CA GLU A 43 10.51 -12.07 -24.20
C GLU A 43 10.44 -12.33 -22.70
N LEU A 44 11.41 -11.82 -21.93
CA LEU A 44 11.39 -11.89 -20.48
C LEU A 44 10.14 -11.19 -19.91
N ALA A 45 9.81 -10.01 -20.44
CA ALA A 45 8.60 -9.28 -20.04
C ALA A 45 7.32 -10.07 -20.33
N ARG A 46 7.24 -10.75 -21.49
CA ARG A 46 6.08 -11.60 -21.85
C ARG A 46 5.94 -12.80 -20.92
N ALA A 47 7.05 -13.43 -20.57
CA ALA A 47 7.06 -14.56 -19.64
C ALA A 47 6.57 -14.15 -18.26
N ASP A 48 7.06 -13.01 -17.73
CA ASP A 48 6.66 -12.47 -16.43
C ASP A 48 5.18 -12.07 -16.42
N LEU A 49 4.67 -11.46 -17.48
CA LEU A 49 3.24 -11.15 -17.65
C LEU A 49 2.37 -12.41 -17.64
N ALA A 50 2.78 -13.45 -18.36
CA ALA A 50 2.03 -14.70 -18.39
C ALA A 50 1.94 -15.32 -16.99
N ALA A 51 3.02 -15.24 -16.21
CA ALA A 51 3.05 -15.73 -14.83
C ALA A 51 2.20 -14.87 -13.88
N ALA A 52 2.10 -13.55 -14.11
CA ALA A 52 1.31 -12.64 -13.31
C ALA A 52 -0.20 -12.81 -13.48
N ALA A 53 -0.66 -13.38 -14.60
CA ALA A 53 -2.06 -13.67 -14.90
C ALA A 53 -3.01 -12.49 -14.67
N LEU A 54 -2.65 -11.30 -15.18
CA LEU A 54 -3.39 -10.05 -15.01
C LEU A 54 -4.80 -10.11 -15.62
N GLY A 55 -5.71 -9.32 -15.06
CA GLY A 55 -7.10 -9.19 -15.52
C GLY A 55 -7.69 -7.79 -15.29
N PRO A 56 -8.98 -7.59 -15.67
CA PRO A 56 -9.64 -6.27 -15.65
C PRO A 56 -9.78 -5.62 -14.27
N SER A 57 -9.58 -6.38 -13.20
CA SER A 57 -9.63 -5.86 -11.82
C SER A 57 -8.27 -5.42 -11.29
N ASP A 58 -7.22 -5.56 -12.10
CA ASP A 58 -5.85 -5.23 -11.71
C ASP A 58 -5.44 -3.84 -12.19
N ALA A 59 -4.47 -3.26 -11.46
CA ALA A 59 -3.78 -2.04 -11.87
C ALA A 59 -2.28 -2.28 -11.84
N VAL A 60 -1.59 -1.90 -12.91
CA VAL A 60 -0.14 -2.08 -13.05
C VAL A 60 0.56 -0.73 -13.01
N ILE A 61 1.46 -0.55 -12.05
CA ILE A 61 2.30 0.65 -11.95
C ILE A 61 3.62 0.36 -12.67
N CYS A 62 3.78 0.93 -13.86
CA CYS A 62 4.96 0.83 -14.69
C CYS A 62 5.91 2.00 -14.42
N VAL A 63 7.16 1.70 -14.03
CA VAL A 63 8.15 2.72 -13.64
C VAL A 63 9.38 2.63 -14.51
N SER A 64 9.72 3.72 -15.22
CA SER A 64 10.94 3.83 -16.01
C SER A 64 11.39 5.28 -16.06
N ALA A 65 12.62 5.60 -15.68
CA ALA A 65 13.13 6.97 -15.70
C ALA A 65 13.06 7.59 -17.10
N SER A 66 13.52 6.86 -18.13
CA SER A 66 13.44 7.30 -19.53
C SER A 66 12.05 7.16 -20.14
N GLY A 67 11.19 6.30 -19.56
CA GLY A 67 9.92 5.91 -20.14
C GLY A 67 10.06 5.15 -21.48
N ARG A 68 11.25 4.60 -21.75
CA ARG A 68 11.58 3.91 -23.02
C ARG A 68 12.09 2.48 -22.82
N THR A 69 12.24 2.00 -21.59
CA THR A 69 12.73 0.66 -21.27
C THR A 69 11.85 -0.41 -21.92
N PRO A 70 12.37 -1.24 -22.85
CA PRO A 70 11.58 -2.21 -23.61
C PRO A 70 10.78 -3.15 -22.74
N TYR A 71 11.38 -3.73 -21.69
CA TYR A 71 10.69 -4.55 -20.71
C TYR A 71 9.44 -3.86 -20.16
N THR A 72 9.58 -2.61 -19.69
CA THR A 72 8.47 -1.86 -19.08
C THR A 72 7.37 -1.54 -20.10
N LEU A 73 7.72 -1.22 -21.34
CA LEU A 73 6.75 -0.96 -22.41
C LEU A 73 5.94 -2.21 -22.76
N VAL A 74 6.59 -3.37 -22.86
CA VAL A 74 5.92 -4.66 -23.13
C VAL A 74 4.98 -5.02 -21.97
N VAL A 75 5.41 -4.79 -20.72
CA VAL A 75 4.54 -5.00 -19.54
C VAL A 75 3.30 -4.09 -19.62
N ALA A 76 3.47 -2.81 -19.94
CA ALA A 76 2.35 -1.88 -20.08
C ALA A 76 1.36 -2.30 -21.17
N GLU A 77 1.86 -2.66 -22.37
CA GLU A 77 1.02 -3.14 -23.49
C GLU A 77 0.28 -4.42 -23.13
N GLY A 78 0.97 -5.39 -22.54
CA GLY A 78 0.35 -6.66 -22.16
C GLY A 78 -0.66 -6.54 -21.04
N ALA A 79 -0.45 -5.63 -20.07
CA ALA A 79 -1.42 -5.33 -19.03
C ALA A 79 -2.70 -4.73 -19.62
N GLN A 80 -2.59 -3.75 -20.53
CA GLN A 80 -3.75 -3.19 -21.23
C GLN A 80 -4.49 -4.25 -22.07
N ALA A 81 -3.76 -5.10 -22.77
CA ALA A 81 -4.37 -6.20 -23.53
C ALA A 81 -5.14 -7.20 -22.64
N ALA A 82 -4.73 -7.37 -21.38
CA ALA A 82 -5.43 -8.15 -20.37
C ALA A 82 -6.61 -7.40 -19.72
N GLY A 83 -6.83 -6.12 -20.05
CA GLY A 83 -7.87 -5.27 -19.50
C GLY A 83 -7.50 -4.60 -18.17
N ALA A 84 -6.26 -4.75 -17.70
CA ALA A 84 -5.79 -4.08 -16.50
C ALA A 84 -5.50 -2.59 -16.77
N SER A 85 -5.70 -1.75 -15.75
CA SER A 85 -5.36 -0.32 -15.84
C SER A 85 -3.85 -0.12 -15.70
N VAL A 86 -3.25 0.74 -16.53
CA VAL A 86 -1.83 1.05 -16.51
C VAL A 86 -1.56 2.46 -16.01
N ILE A 87 -0.76 2.56 -14.93
CA ILE A 87 -0.23 3.80 -14.39
C ILE A 87 1.24 3.89 -14.80
N GLY A 88 1.57 4.83 -15.69
CA GLY A 88 2.95 5.05 -16.15
C GLY A 88 3.63 6.14 -15.34
N ILE A 89 4.81 5.87 -14.79
CA ILE A 89 5.65 6.84 -14.07
C ILE A 89 6.97 6.99 -14.83
N ALA A 90 7.27 8.20 -15.34
CA ALA A 90 8.53 8.47 -16.02
C ALA A 90 9.03 9.89 -15.75
N ASN A 91 10.35 10.12 -15.99
CA ASN A 91 10.97 11.44 -15.79
C ASN A 91 11.14 12.23 -17.09
N VAL A 92 10.70 11.66 -18.21
CA VAL A 92 10.74 12.31 -19.53
C VAL A 92 9.32 12.50 -20.03
N VAL A 93 8.89 13.76 -20.13
CA VAL A 93 7.59 14.15 -20.70
C VAL A 93 7.48 13.67 -22.16
N GLY A 94 6.30 13.20 -22.57
CA GLY A 94 6.08 12.68 -23.93
C GLY A 94 6.84 11.39 -24.22
N SER A 95 7.26 10.67 -23.19
CA SER A 95 7.88 9.36 -23.38
C SER A 95 6.86 8.29 -23.76
N PRO A 96 7.25 7.26 -24.50
CA PRO A 96 6.33 6.20 -24.94
C PRO A 96 5.52 5.55 -23.82
N LEU A 97 6.08 5.42 -22.61
CA LEU A 97 5.36 4.92 -21.46
C LEU A 97 4.21 5.83 -21.03
N LEU A 98 4.47 7.14 -20.97
CA LEU A 98 3.45 8.12 -20.57
C LEU A 98 2.35 8.30 -21.62
N GLU A 99 2.70 8.20 -22.92
CA GLU A 99 1.74 8.29 -24.01
C GLU A 99 0.77 7.11 -24.06
N ARG A 100 1.20 5.93 -23.59
CA ARG A 100 0.40 4.69 -23.61
C ARG A 100 -0.37 4.44 -22.32
N ALA A 101 0.08 4.99 -21.19
CA ALA A 101 -0.54 4.76 -19.91
C ALA A 101 -1.96 5.34 -19.82
N ASP A 102 -2.86 4.64 -19.14
CA ASP A 102 -4.19 5.17 -18.83
C ASP A 102 -4.11 6.37 -17.86
N ILE A 103 -3.13 6.31 -16.95
CA ILE A 103 -2.77 7.39 -16.04
C ILE A 103 -1.28 7.68 -16.18
N ALA A 104 -0.94 8.86 -16.69
CA ALA A 104 0.44 9.28 -16.90
C ALA A 104 0.92 10.19 -15.75
N ILE A 105 2.03 9.84 -15.11
CA ILE A 105 2.68 10.63 -14.07
C ILE A 105 4.08 11.03 -14.56
N ALA A 106 4.20 12.27 -15.00
CA ALA A 106 5.46 12.86 -15.41
C ALA A 106 6.18 13.49 -14.21
N LEU A 107 7.40 13.09 -13.95
CA LEU A 107 8.24 13.58 -12.86
C LEU A 107 9.43 14.35 -13.45
N GLU A 108 9.24 15.61 -13.75
CA GLU A 108 10.25 16.45 -14.41
C GLU A 108 11.38 16.83 -13.46
N THR A 109 12.45 16.05 -13.44
CA THR A 109 13.61 16.26 -12.56
C THR A 109 14.80 16.94 -13.25
N GLY A 110 14.69 17.18 -14.54
CA GLY A 110 15.78 17.75 -15.33
C GLY A 110 16.97 16.80 -15.51
N ALA A 111 18.13 17.37 -15.81
CA ALA A 111 19.36 16.61 -16.00
C ALA A 111 19.94 16.12 -14.66
N GLU A 112 20.46 14.91 -14.65
CA GLU A 112 21.17 14.39 -13.48
C GLU A 112 22.55 15.05 -13.29
N LEU A 113 22.96 15.22 -12.03
CA LEU A 113 24.30 15.76 -11.72
C LEU A 113 25.42 14.89 -12.32
N VAL A 114 25.22 13.57 -12.28
CA VAL A 114 26.05 12.61 -13.01
C VAL A 114 25.25 12.14 -14.21
N SER A 115 25.67 12.56 -15.42
CA SER A 115 24.93 12.30 -16.65
C SER A 115 24.54 10.83 -16.81
N GLY A 116 23.25 10.57 -17.04
CA GLY A 116 22.68 9.24 -17.20
C GLY A 116 22.48 8.45 -15.90
N SER A 117 22.86 8.99 -14.74
CA SER A 117 22.73 8.29 -13.45
C SER A 117 21.33 8.50 -12.82
N THR A 118 20.30 7.94 -13.42
CA THR A 118 18.88 8.11 -13.04
C THR A 118 18.52 7.59 -11.64
N ARG A 119 19.44 6.95 -10.93
CA ARG A 119 19.26 6.57 -9.51
C ARG A 119 19.17 7.79 -8.58
N MET A 120 19.59 8.97 -9.01
CA MET A 120 19.69 10.20 -8.21
C MET A 120 18.37 10.98 -8.21
N ALA A 121 18.26 12.08 -8.97
CA ALA A 121 17.07 12.93 -8.98
C ALA A 121 15.82 12.18 -9.46
N ALA A 122 15.91 11.47 -10.59
CA ALA A 122 14.81 10.69 -11.14
C ALA A 122 14.34 9.60 -10.15
N GLY A 123 15.25 8.78 -9.64
CA GLY A 123 14.94 7.72 -8.69
C GLY A 123 14.36 8.26 -7.37
N SER A 124 14.84 9.42 -6.88
CA SER A 124 14.31 10.07 -5.68
C SER A 124 12.88 10.57 -5.89
N ALA A 125 12.60 11.20 -7.03
CA ALA A 125 11.26 11.66 -7.38
C ALA A 125 10.28 10.48 -7.54
N GLN A 126 10.72 9.39 -8.21
CA GLN A 126 9.92 8.15 -8.32
C GLN A 126 9.60 7.56 -6.95
N LYS A 127 10.58 7.54 -6.02
CA LYS A 127 10.34 7.05 -4.65
C LYS A 127 9.30 7.89 -3.93
N ILE A 128 9.33 9.21 -4.05
CA ILE A 128 8.33 10.10 -3.45
C ILE A 128 6.94 9.83 -4.05
N ALA A 129 6.83 9.73 -5.38
CA ALA A 129 5.56 9.46 -6.05
C ALA A 129 4.96 8.10 -5.61
N LEU A 130 5.78 7.05 -5.54
CA LEU A 130 5.35 5.73 -5.07
C LEU A 130 4.89 5.77 -3.60
N ASN A 131 5.62 6.48 -2.72
CA ASN A 131 5.19 6.65 -1.33
C ASN A 131 3.85 7.40 -1.23
N MET A 132 3.61 8.40 -2.07
CA MET A 132 2.32 9.11 -2.11
C MET A 132 1.20 8.16 -2.55
N ILE A 133 1.43 7.34 -3.58
CA ILE A 133 0.45 6.37 -4.08
C ILE A 133 0.16 5.32 -3.00
N SER A 134 1.17 4.69 -2.41
CA SER A 134 1.01 3.66 -1.39
C SER A 134 0.33 4.18 -0.13
N THR A 135 0.64 5.41 0.29
CA THR A 135 -0.02 6.08 1.41
C THR A 135 -1.49 6.34 1.11
N GLN A 136 -1.81 6.85 -0.08
CA GLN A 136 -3.21 7.05 -0.48
C GLN A 136 -4.00 5.74 -0.56
N ILE A 137 -3.40 4.68 -1.06
CA ILE A 137 -4.01 3.34 -1.04
C ILE A 137 -4.32 2.93 0.41
N GLY A 138 -3.36 3.09 1.33
CA GLY A 138 -3.55 2.79 2.75
C GLY A 138 -4.69 3.60 3.39
N LEU A 139 -4.80 4.89 3.06
CA LEU A 139 -5.88 5.77 3.52
C LEU A 139 -7.24 5.34 2.95
N LEU A 140 -7.33 5.10 1.64
CA LEU A 140 -8.56 4.69 0.96
C LEU A 140 -9.07 3.32 1.41
N LEU A 141 -8.17 2.42 1.78
CA LEU A 141 -8.52 1.12 2.36
C LEU A 141 -8.88 1.19 3.86
N GLY A 142 -8.79 2.37 4.49
CA GLY A 142 -9.02 2.52 5.92
C GLY A 142 -7.94 1.85 6.77
N HIS A 143 -6.73 1.69 6.24
CA HIS A 143 -5.59 1.09 6.95
C HIS A 143 -4.77 2.13 7.74
N VAL A 144 -5.09 3.41 7.56
CA VAL A 144 -4.52 4.54 8.29
C VAL A 144 -5.65 5.31 8.98
N HIS A 145 -5.45 5.69 10.24
CA HIS A 145 -6.36 6.52 11.03
C HIS A 145 -5.54 7.48 11.90
N ASP A 146 -5.78 8.78 11.79
CA ASP A 146 -5.07 9.85 12.52
C ASP A 146 -3.53 9.71 12.49
N GLY A 147 -2.98 9.33 11.31
CA GLY A 147 -1.55 9.12 11.12
C GLY A 147 -1.02 7.77 11.65
N TYR A 148 -1.84 6.93 12.26
CA TYR A 148 -1.47 5.61 12.73
C TYR A 148 -1.79 4.51 11.70
N MET A 149 -0.86 3.56 11.56
CA MET A 149 -1.09 2.34 10.76
C MET A 149 -1.94 1.36 11.57
N VAL A 150 -3.26 1.43 11.41
CA VAL A 150 -4.21 0.68 12.26
C VAL A 150 -4.56 -0.70 11.73
N ASN A 151 -4.13 -1.04 10.52
CA ASN A 151 -4.43 -2.34 9.90
C ASN A 151 -3.29 -3.35 10.12
N LEU A 152 -2.78 -3.43 11.34
CA LEU A 152 -1.76 -4.40 11.70
C LEU A 152 -2.29 -5.34 12.79
N THR A 153 -1.72 -6.55 12.83
CA THR A 153 -1.86 -7.51 13.92
C THR A 153 -0.52 -7.63 14.63
N ALA A 154 -0.51 -7.41 15.93
CA ALA A 154 0.72 -7.41 16.72
C ALA A 154 1.11 -8.84 17.12
N ASP A 155 1.97 -9.45 16.34
CA ASP A 155 2.42 -10.86 16.47
C ASP A 155 3.72 -11.04 17.26
N ASN A 156 4.39 -9.94 17.63
CA ASN A 156 5.62 -9.98 18.41
C ASN A 156 5.66 -8.86 19.46
N THR A 157 6.58 -9.00 20.44
CA THR A 157 6.68 -8.09 21.60
C THR A 157 6.86 -6.62 21.19
N LYS A 158 7.69 -6.32 20.18
CA LYS A 158 7.91 -4.95 19.72
C LYS A 158 6.65 -4.37 19.08
N LEU A 159 5.97 -5.16 18.24
CA LEU A 159 4.72 -4.73 17.60
C LEU A 159 3.60 -4.59 18.63
N ARG A 160 3.54 -5.45 19.67
CA ARG A 160 2.56 -5.30 20.74
C ARG A 160 2.73 -4.01 21.54
N ALA A 161 3.95 -3.64 21.91
CA ALA A 161 4.20 -2.37 22.60
C ALA A 161 3.77 -1.17 21.75
N ARG A 162 4.07 -1.18 20.44
CA ARG A 162 3.65 -0.15 19.49
C ARG A 162 2.13 -0.12 19.32
N ALA A 163 1.48 -1.27 19.16
CA ALA A 163 0.03 -1.39 19.03
C ALA A 163 -0.70 -0.90 20.29
N THR A 164 -0.22 -1.25 21.49
CA THR A 164 -0.76 -0.74 22.75
C THR A 164 -0.70 0.78 22.80
N GLY A 165 0.42 1.39 22.41
CA GLY A 165 0.54 2.85 22.32
C GLY A 165 -0.44 3.50 21.35
N MET A 166 -0.65 2.89 20.18
CA MET A 166 -1.62 3.35 19.18
C MET A 166 -3.06 3.24 19.71
N VAL A 167 -3.43 2.10 20.28
CA VAL A 167 -4.77 1.90 20.86
C VAL A 167 -5.03 2.90 21.98
N ALA A 168 -4.07 3.10 22.89
CA ALA A 168 -4.19 4.07 23.98
C ALA A 168 -4.38 5.51 23.45
N ALA A 169 -3.60 5.91 22.45
CA ALA A 169 -3.66 7.24 21.86
C ALA A 169 -5.00 7.51 21.16
N ILE A 170 -5.45 6.55 20.31
CA ILE A 170 -6.68 6.72 19.53
C ILE A 170 -7.93 6.64 20.42
N ALA A 171 -7.97 5.68 21.37
CA ALA A 171 -9.11 5.51 22.27
C ALA A 171 -9.12 6.48 23.46
N GLY A 172 -8.04 7.24 23.69
CA GLY A 172 -7.90 8.14 24.84
C GLY A 172 -7.92 7.40 26.17
N THR A 173 -7.31 6.21 26.27
CA THR A 173 -7.36 5.32 27.44
C THR A 173 -5.97 5.05 28.01
N PRO A 174 -5.87 4.65 29.32
CA PRO A 174 -4.59 4.23 29.88
C PRO A 174 -4.01 3.00 29.14
N PRO A 175 -2.66 2.85 29.12
CA PRO A 175 -1.99 1.75 28.44
C PRO A 175 -2.45 0.36 28.88
N GLU A 176 -2.83 0.19 30.15
CA GLU A 176 -3.31 -1.07 30.71
C GLU A 176 -4.69 -1.47 30.15
N VAL A 177 -5.55 -0.50 29.86
CA VAL A 177 -6.85 -0.71 29.19
C VAL A 177 -6.62 -1.08 27.75
N ALA A 178 -5.74 -0.34 27.05
CA ALA A 178 -5.36 -0.60 25.68
C ALA A 178 -4.73 -2.00 25.50
N ALA A 179 -3.85 -2.42 26.42
CA ALA A 179 -3.24 -3.76 26.38
C ALA A 179 -4.27 -4.86 26.50
N ARG A 180 -5.22 -4.76 27.48
CA ARG A 180 -6.32 -5.73 27.62
C ARG A 180 -7.23 -5.77 26.39
N ALA A 181 -7.55 -4.61 25.80
CA ALA A 181 -8.34 -4.55 24.58
C ALA A 181 -7.64 -5.22 23.40
N LEU A 182 -6.32 -5.04 23.31
CA LEU A 182 -5.49 -5.68 22.29
C LEU A 182 -5.45 -7.21 22.47
N ASP A 183 -5.43 -7.71 23.72
CA ASP A 183 -5.52 -9.14 23.99
C ASP A 183 -6.88 -9.71 23.56
N LEU A 184 -7.98 -9.01 23.89
CA LEU A 184 -9.34 -9.40 23.47
C LEU A 184 -9.56 -9.35 21.95
N ALA A 185 -8.72 -8.60 21.25
CA ALA A 185 -8.74 -8.45 19.79
C ALA A 185 -7.69 -9.32 19.07
N ASP A 186 -7.09 -10.31 19.74
CA ASP A 186 -6.04 -11.18 19.19
C ASP A 186 -4.89 -10.38 18.51
N GLY A 187 -4.55 -9.24 19.09
CA GLY A 187 -3.50 -8.35 18.59
C GLY A 187 -3.91 -7.42 17.46
N ALA A 188 -5.15 -7.46 16.99
CA ALA A 188 -5.64 -6.60 15.91
C ALA A 188 -5.99 -5.19 16.44
N VAL A 189 -5.37 -4.15 15.86
CA VAL A 189 -5.47 -2.77 16.38
C VAL A 189 -6.86 -2.18 16.21
N LYS A 190 -7.51 -2.31 15.04
CA LYS A 190 -8.82 -1.70 14.79
C LYS A 190 -9.90 -2.17 15.77
N PRO A 191 -10.13 -3.48 15.96
CA PRO A 191 -11.09 -3.94 16.95
C PRO A 191 -10.67 -3.59 18.38
N ALA A 192 -9.36 -3.61 18.71
CA ALA A 192 -8.87 -3.22 20.02
C ALA A 192 -9.21 -1.77 20.38
N VAL A 193 -9.13 -0.84 19.42
CA VAL A 193 -9.55 0.57 19.63
C VAL A 193 -11.03 0.64 19.99
N LEU A 194 -11.90 -0.07 19.27
CA LEU A 194 -13.34 -0.08 19.55
C LEU A 194 -13.65 -0.71 20.92
N ILE A 195 -12.95 -1.81 21.28
CA ILE A 195 -13.09 -2.45 22.58
C ILE A 195 -12.62 -1.50 23.70
N ALA A 196 -11.49 -0.85 23.54
CA ALA A 196 -10.99 0.12 24.49
C ALA A 196 -11.93 1.35 24.65
N THR A 197 -12.73 1.64 23.62
CA THR A 197 -13.75 2.71 23.64
C THR A 197 -15.10 2.23 24.22
N GLY A 198 -15.25 0.93 24.52
CA GLY A 198 -16.44 0.39 25.23
C GLY A 198 -17.30 -0.58 24.43
N ALA A 199 -16.85 -1.05 23.26
CA ALA A 199 -17.52 -2.11 22.53
C ALA A 199 -17.19 -3.50 23.13
N SER A 200 -18.12 -4.46 22.98
CA SER A 200 -17.75 -5.89 23.12
C SER A 200 -16.93 -6.33 21.91
N PRO A 201 -16.16 -7.44 22.01
CA PRO A 201 -15.43 -7.97 20.84
C PRO A 201 -16.33 -8.22 19.62
N GLU A 202 -17.52 -8.79 19.82
CA GLU A 202 -18.51 -9.04 18.76
C GLU A 202 -18.99 -7.76 18.13
N LEU A 203 -19.38 -6.77 18.96
CA LEU A 203 -19.82 -5.46 18.47
C LEU A 203 -18.72 -4.73 17.69
N ALA A 204 -17.46 -4.86 18.10
CA ALA A 204 -16.33 -4.25 17.41
C ALA A 204 -16.17 -4.85 15.98
N GLN A 205 -16.31 -6.16 15.82
CA GLN A 205 -16.28 -6.84 14.54
C GLN A 205 -17.44 -6.39 13.64
N ASP A 206 -18.67 -6.37 14.18
CA ASP A 206 -19.87 -5.95 13.44
C ASP A 206 -19.76 -4.50 12.96
N LEU A 207 -19.27 -3.60 13.83
CA LEU A 207 -19.10 -2.19 13.47
C LEU A 207 -18.06 -1.99 12.38
N LEU A 208 -16.93 -2.71 12.44
CA LEU A 208 -15.91 -2.66 11.38
C LEU A 208 -16.45 -3.22 10.07
N ALA A 209 -17.14 -4.34 10.09
CA ALA A 209 -17.76 -4.92 8.90
C ALA A 209 -18.78 -3.94 8.26
N ALA A 210 -19.68 -3.36 9.07
CA ALA A 210 -20.68 -2.39 8.63
C ALA A 210 -20.08 -1.05 8.17
N SER A 211 -18.79 -0.81 8.44
CA SER A 211 -18.05 0.40 8.06
C SER A 211 -16.99 0.14 6.97
N GLY A 212 -17.03 -1.02 6.30
CA GLY A 212 -16.07 -1.39 5.27
C GLY A 212 -14.61 -1.42 5.78
N GLY A 213 -14.41 -1.71 7.08
CA GLY A 213 -13.10 -1.75 7.71
C GLY A 213 -12.52 -0.37 8.08
N HIS A 214 -13.28 0.72 7.91
CA HIS A 214 -12.83 2.08 8.26
C HIS A 214 -13.08 2.39 9.73
N LEU A 215 -11.99 2.58 10.50
CA LEU A 215 -12.04 2.78 11.94
C LEU A 215 -12.81 4.05 12.34
N ALA A 216 -12.63 5.17 11.64
CA ALA A 216 -13.34 6.42 11.93
C ALA A 216 -14.85 6.23 11.89
N ALA A 217 -15.39 5.66 10.80
CA ALA A 217 -16.81 5.40 10.65
C ALA A 217 -17.34 4.38 11.68
N ALA A 218 -16.53 3.41 12.09
CA ALA A 218 -16.88 2.45 13.14
C ALA A 218 -16.96 3.12 14.52
N LEU A 219 -16.04 4.03 14.84
CA LEU A 219 -16.05 4.82 16.08
C LEU A 219 -17.26 5.75 16.15
N ASP A 220 -17.63 6.42 15.07
CA ASP A 220 -18.82 7.27 15.01
C ASP A 220 -20.10 6.46 15.30
N ARG A 221 -20.22 5.27 14.68
CA ARG A 221 -21.34 4.36 14.92
C ARG A 221 -21.38 3.85 16.37
N LEU A 222 -20.22 3.55 16.97
CA LEU A 222 -20.11 3.14 18.37
C LEU A 222 -20.60 4.26 19.30
N LYS A 223 -20.14 5.49 19.07
CA LYS A 223 -20.55 6.65 19.86
C LYS A 223 -22.06 6.83 19.88
N LEU A 224 -22.69 6.78 18.72
CA LEU A 224 -24.18 6.88 18.62
C LEU A 224 -24.89 5.75 19.39
N LYS A 225 -24.38 4.51 19.34
CA LYS A 225 -24.97 3.40 20.09
C LYS A 225 -24.82 3.60 21.61
N LEU A 226 -23.68 4.06 22.08
CA LEU A 226 -23.44 4.31 23.51
C LEU A 226 -24.31 5.46 24.04
N GLU A 227 -24.52 6.51 23.25
CA GLU A 227 -25.41 7.62 23.57
C GLU A 227 -26.86 7.17 23.68
N ALA A 228 -27.34 6.35 22.71
CA ALA A 228 -28.68 5.79 22.72
C ALA A 228 -28.93 4.87 23.92
N ALA A 229 -27.94 4.03 24.29
CA ALA A 229 -28.05 3.16 25.46
C ALA A 229 -28.14 3.93 26.78
N LYS A 230 -27.39 5.03 26.90
CA LYS A 230 -27.48 5.93 28.07
C LYS A 230 -28.83 6.62 28.18
N ALA A 231 -29.42 7.04 27.06
CA ALA A 231 -30.74 7.69 27.04
C ALA A 231 -31.89 6.73 27.43
N GLN A 232 -31.73 5.42 27.20
CA GLN A 232 -32.72 4.39 27.57
C GLN A 232 -32.60 3.92 29.03
N SER A 233 -31.52 4.28 29.71
CA SER A 233 -31.23 3.87 31.12
C SER A 233 -31.63 4.94 32.15
N ILE A 234 -32.21 6.06 31.70
CA ILE A 234 -32.75 7.18 32.50
C ILE A 234 -34.26 7.13 32.47
#